data_669c8f03143beecb87a092018090b9d9
#
_entry.id   669c8f03143beecb87a092018090b9d9
#
_cell.length_a   1.000
_cell.length_b   1.000
_cell.length_c   1.000
_cell.angle_alpha   90.00
_cell.angle_beta   90.00
_cell.angle_gamma   90.00
#
_symmetry.space_group_name_H-M   'P 1'
#
loop_
_entity.id
_entity.type
_entity.pdbx_description
1 polymer ?
#
loop_
_entity_poly.entity_id
_entity_poly.type
_entity_poly.pdbx_seq_one_letter_code
_entity_poly.pdbx_strand_id
1 'polypeptide(L)'
;AVFDSVSVGTTFKDELEKLGIIFCSISEAIKLYPDLVKKYIGTVVPRTDNYFATLNSAVFSDGSFVYIPEGVKCPMELSTYFRINAENTGQFERTLIIADKKSYVSYLEGCTAPMRDTHQLHAAVVELVALDEASIKYSTVQNWYPGDENGKGGIYNFVTKRADCRGVNSKVMWTQIETGSAVTWKYPSCILRGDNSQGEFYSVAIANNYQQADTGTKMIHLGKEIGRAHV
;
A
#
# COMPACT_ATOMS: atom_id res chain seq x y z
N ALA A 1 13.17 -5.54 -2.76
CA ALA A 1 12.93 -6.00 -1.38
C ALA A 1 13.28 -4.87 -0.40
N VAL A 2 12.56 -4.81 0.70
CA VAL A 2 12.77 -3.83 1.78
C VAL A 2 12.99 -4.58 3.10
N PHE A 3 14.10 -4.31 3.77
CA PHE A 3 14.44 -4.89 5.07
C PHE A 3 14.59 -3.78 6.10
N ASP A 4 13.89 -3.87 7.22
CA ASP A 4 13.94 -2.89 8.32
C ASP A 4 13.81 -1.44 7.82
N SER A 5 12.86 -1.21 6.94
CA SER A 5 12.58 0.08 6.27
C SER A 5 13.71 0.60 5.35
N VAL A 6 14.54 -0.28 4.80
CA VAL A 6 15.61 0.09 3.84
C VAL A 6 15.47 -0.76 2.57
N SER A 7 15.40 -0.10 1.43
CA SER A 7 15.36 -0.79 0.12
C SER A 7 16.72 -1.36 -0.25
N VAL A 8 16.75 -2.63 -0.66
CA VAL A 8 18.01 -3.35 -0.99
C VAL A 8 18.20 -3.61 -2.48
N GLY A 9 17.20 -3.42 -3.32
CA GLY A 9 17.34 -3.53 -4.77
C GLY A 9 16.01 -3.66 -5.52
N THR A 10 16.04 -3.28 -6.79
CA THR A 10 14.95 -3.43 -7.76
C THR A 10 15.43 -4.25 -8.93
N THR A 11 14.66 -5.27 -9.34
CA THR A 11 14.92 -6.12 -10.51
C THR A 11 14.13 -5.61 -11.73
N PHE A 12 14.58 -5.97 -12.94
CA PHE A 12 13.96 -5.57 -14.21
C PHE A 12 13.85 -4.05 -14.44
N LYS A 13 14.70 -3.26 -13.79
CA LYS A 13 14.68 -1.79 -13.86
C LYS A 13 14.79 -1.30 -15.31
N ASP A 14 15.77 -1.81 -16.06
CA ASP A 14 16.04 -1.40 -17.45
C ASP A 14 14.87 -1.70 -18.41
N GLU A 15 14.15 -2.80 -18.17
CA GLU A 15 12.99 -3.18 -18.99
C GLU A 15 11.80 -2.24 -18.73
N LEU A 16 11.59 -1.87 -17.49
CA LEU A 16 10.54 -0.93 -17.09
C LEU A 16 10.86 0.49 -17.56
N GLU A 17 12.11 0.92 -17.45
CA GLU A 17 12.57 2.25 -17.89
C GLU A 17 12.39 2.46 -19.40
N LYS A 18 12.56 1.43 -20.25
CA LYS A 18 12.27 1.50 -21.68
C LYS A 18 10.82 1.85 -22.00
N LEU A 19 9.91 1.54 -21.10
CA LEU A 19 8.48 1.89 -21.18
C LEU A 19 8.16 3.21 -20.46
N GLY A 20 9.16 3.88 -19.89
CA GLY A 20 9.00 5.06 -19.08
C GLY A 20 8.40 4.79 -17.71
N ILE A 21 8.30 3.51 -17.30
CA ILE A 21 7.81 3.12 -15.98
C ILE A 21 8.88 3.39 -14.93
N ILE A 22 8.52 4.09 -13.88
CA ILE A 22 9.39 4.27 -12.71
C ILE A 22 8.98 3.26 -11.65
N PHE A 23 9.90 2.44 -11.22
CA PHE A 23 9.74 1.55 -10.06
C PHE A 23 11.03 1.54 -9.25
N CYS A 24 11.02 2.22 -8.14
CA CYS A 24 12.18 2.38 -7.27
C CYS A 24 11.75 2.56 -5.81
N SER A 25 12.72 2.75 -4.92
CA SER A 25 12.42 3.15 -3.55
C SER A 25 11.87 4.58 -3.49
N ILE A 26 11.06 4.89 -2.47
CA ILE A 26 10.57 6.25 -2.28
C ILE A 26 11.72 7.22 -2.01
N SER A 27 12.77 6.79 -1.32
CA SER A 27 13.97 7.59 -1.04
C SER A 27 14.77 7.92 -2.32
N GLU A 28 14.83 6.99 -3.27
CA GLU A 28 15.39 7.22 -4.61
C GLU A 28 14.50 8.17 -5.41
N ALA A 29 13.19 7.97 -5.39
CA ALA A 29 12.23 8.82 -6.10
C ALA A 29 12.27 10.28 -5.63
N ILE A 30 12.43 10.53 -4.33
CA ILE A 30 12.57 11.89 -3.77
C ILE A 30 13.78 12.61 -4.36
N LYS A 31 14.85 11.90 -4.66
CA LYS A 31 16.09 12.47 -5.22
C LYS A 31 16.01 12.67 -6.74
N LEU A 32 15.49 11.67 -7.45
CA LEU A 32 15.51 11.63 -8.92
C LEU A 32 14.27 12.27 -9.57
N TYR A 33 13.11 12.22 -8.88
CA TYR A 33 11.82 12.70 -9.40
C TYR A 33 11.09 13.60 -8.38
N PRO A 34 11.75 14.62 -7.80
CA PRO A 34 11.22 15.40 -6.67
C PRO A 34 9.88 16.08 -6.98
N ASP A 35 9.70 16.59 -8.19
CA ASP A 35 8.47 17.28 -8.57
C ASP A 35 7.28 16.33 -8.67
N LEU A 36 7.52 15.12 -9.20
CA LEU A 36 6.49 14.09 -9.28
C LEU A 36 6.09 13.61 -7.87
N VAL A 37 7.06 13.37 -7.00
CA VAL A 37 6.79 12.98 -5.62
C VAL A 37 6.04 14.08 -4.88
N LYS A 38 6.49 15.34 -4.94
CA LYS A 38 5.83 16.49 -4.30
C LYS A 38 4.38 16.68 -4.75
N LYS A 39 4.09 16.40 -6.02
CA LYS A 39 2.75 16.54 -6.58
C LYS A 39 1.74 15.58 -5.96
N TYR A 40 2.16 14.41 -5.51
CA TYR A 40 1.26 13.34 -5.13
C TYR A 40 1.37 12.86 -3.67
N ILE A 41 2.58 12.90 -3.08
CA ILE A 41 2.77 12.41 -1.70
C ILE A 41 1.93 13.19 -0.69
N GLY A 42 1.25 12.47 0.20
CA GLY A 42 0.41 13.08 1.23
C GLY A 42 -0.90 13.69 0.72
N THR A 43 -1.21 13.51 -0.58
CA THR A 43 -2.46 14.04 -1.16
C THR A 43 -3.65 13.10 -1.03
N VAL A 44 -3.39 11.81 -0.79
CA VAL A 44 -4.41 10.78 -0.59
C VAL A 44 -4.49 10.38 0.87
N VAL A 45 -3.34 10.25 1.54
CA VAL A 45 -3.24 10.06 2.99
C VAL A 45 -2.56 11.30 3.58
N PRO A 46 -3.33 12.32 3.98
CA PRO A 46 -2.76 13.49 4.63
C PRO A 46 -2.21 13.12 6.01
N ARG A 47 -1.28 13.90 6.51
CA ARG A 47 -0.71 13.73 7.87
C ARG A 47 -1.76 13.78 9.00
N THR A 48 -2.95 14.24 8.72
CA THR A 48 -4.06 14.36 9.66
C THR A 48 -5.08 13.23 9.55
N ASP A 49 -4.84 12.20 8.71
CA ASP A 49 -5.79 11.09 8.50
C ASP A 49 -6.08 10.33 9.80
N ASN A 50 -5.02 9.90 10.47
CA ASN A 50 -5.10 9.25 11.79
C ASN A 50 -3.72 9.28 12.49
N TYR A 51 -3.67 8.84 13.75
CA TYR A 51 -2.45 8.84 14.55
C TYR A 51 -1.27 8.14 13.88
N PHE A 52 -1.47 6.94 13.31
CA PHE A 52 -0.40 6.16 12.69
C PHE A 52 0.05 6.75 11.35
N ALA A 53 -0.85 7.37 10.59
CA ALA A 53 -0.49 8.13 9.40
C ALA A 53 0.33 9.38 9.73
N THR A 54 0.01 10.05 10.85
CA THR A 54 0.81 11.17 11.38
C THR A 54 2.22 10.70 11.75
N LEU A 55 2.30 9.61 12.53
CA LEU A 55 3.57 9.02 12.93
C LEU A 55 4.40 8.57 11.71
N ASN A 56 3.79 7.83 10.77
CA ASN A 56 4.46 7.46 9.53
C ASN A 56 4.99 8.68 8.78
N SER A 57 4.19 9.74 8.64
CA SER A 57 4.61 10.96 7.94
C SER A 57 5.83 11.65 8.57
N ALA A 58 6.04 11.46 9.88
CA ALA A 58 7.18 12.03 10.60
C ALA A 58 8.46 11.18 10.50
N VAL A 59 8.31 9.84 10.38
CA VAL A 59 9.45 8.93 10.56
C VAL A 59 9.65 7.90 9.45
N PHE A 60 8.83 7.88 8.39
CA PHE A 60 9.08 6.95 7.28
C PHE A 60 10.46 7.18 6.66
N SER A 61 11.18 6.12 6.42
CA SER A 61 12.54 6.19 5.85
C SER A 61 12.59 5.70 4.42
N ASP A 62 11.75 4.74 4.07
CA ASP A 62 11.70 4.17 2.73
C ASP A 62 10.32 3.59 2.41
N GLY A 63 10.21 2.90 1.27
CA GLY A 63 9.01 2.29 0.74
C GLY A 63 9.08 2.19 -0.77
N SER A 64 7.95 1.99 -1.43
CA SER A 64 7.89 1.83 -2.87
C SER A 64 7.34 3.07 -3.57
N PHE A 65 7.95 3.42 -4.68
CA PHE A 65 7.44 4.42 -5.61
C PHE A 65 7.22 3.80 -6.98
N VAL A 66 6.01 3.97 -7.52
CA VAL A 66 5.64 3.49 -8.85
C VAL A 66 4.94 4.62 -9.61
N TYR A 67 5.40 4.87 -10.83
CA TYR A 67 4.71 5.72 -11.79
C TYR A 67 4.57 4.99 -13.12
N ILE A 68 3.35 4.89 -13.61
CA ILE A 68 3.04 4.31 -14.92
C ILE A 68 2.61 5.44 -15.84
N PRO A 69 3.34 5.68 -16.95
CA PRO A 69 3.03 6.75 -17.89
C PRO A 69 1.68 6.57 -18.61
N GLU A 70 1.17 7.66 -19.16
CA GLU A 70 -0.06 7.65 -19.95
C GLU A 70 -0.04 6.59 -21.06
N GLY A 71 -1.11 5.80 -21.16
CA GLY A 71 -1.32 4.77 -22.17
C GLY A 71 -0.52 3.48 -21.95
N VAL A 72 0.37 3.43 -20.96
CA VAL A 72 1.23 2.27 -20.72
C VAL A 72 0.51 1.23 -19.85
N LYS A 73 0.51 0.00 -20.32
CA LYS A 73 0.12 -1.17 -19.50
C LYS A 73 1.38 -1.87 -19.03
N CYS A 74 1.60 -1.91 -17.73
CA CYS A 74 2.74 -2.59 -17.16
C CYS A 74 2.74 -4.08 -17.58
N PRO A 75 3.79 -4.58 -18.22
CA PRO A 75 3.78 -5.92 -18.83
C PRO A 75 3.88 -7.05 -17.80
N MET A 76 4.24 -6.73 -16.57
CA MET A 76 4.42 -7.70 -15.49
C MET A 76 3.81 -7.19 -14.19
N GLU A 77 3.51 -8.10 -13.27
CA GLU A 77 3.16 -7.71 -11.91
C GLU A 77 4.42 -7.21 -11.20
N LEU A 78 4.34 -5.99 -10.67
CA LEU A 78 5.38 -5.44 -9.80
C LEU A 78 5.20 -5.99 -8.39
N SER A 79 6.29 -6.24 -7.68
CA SER A 79 6.18 -6.73 -6.31
C SER A 79 7.25 -6.15 -5.40
N THR A 80 6.86 -5.90 -4.15
CA THR A 80 7.77 -5.54 -3.07
C THR A 80 7.57 -6.48 -1.90
N TYR A 81 8.67 -6.91 -1.33
CA TYR A 81 8.68 -7.75 -0.15
C TYR A 81 9.27 -6.97 1.02
N PHE A 82 8.46 -6.83 2.08
CA PHE A 82 8.84 -6.14 3.32
C PHE A 82 9.14 -7.15 4.42
N ARG A 83 10.24 -6.97 5.11
CA ARG A 83 10.63 -7.83 6.23
C ARG A 83 11.25 -7.03 7.37
N ILE A 84 10.73 -7.23 8.57
CA ILE A 84 11.32 -6.73 9.80
C ILE A 84 12.29 -7.80 10.33
N ASN A 85 13.56 -7.47 10.48
CA ASN A 85 14.57 -8.39 11.04
C ASN A 85 15.14 -7.89 12.36
N ALA A 86 15.27 -6.56 12.54
CA ALA A 86 15.87 -5.99 13.75
C ALA A 86 14.96 -6.10 14.96
N GLU A 87 15.54 -6.29 16.14
CA GLU A 87 14.81 -6.32 17.42
C GLU A 87 14.52 -4.89 17.90
N ASN A 88 13.41 -4.74 18.64
CA ASN A 88 13.01 -3.48 19.27
C ASN A 88 12.91 -2.31 18.29
N THR A 89 12.57 -2.61 17.04
CA THR A 89 12.38 -1.60 15.99
C THR A 89 10.94 -1.64 15.47
N GLY A 90 10.47 -0.49 14.99
CA GLY A 90 9.27 -0.41 14.16
C GLY A 90 9.61 -0.36 12.69
N GLN A 91 8.67 -0.71 11.84
CA GLN A 91 8.77 -0.52 10.40
C GLN A 91 7.75 0.51 9.95
N PHE A 92 8.25 1.57 9.30
CA PHE A 92 7.46 2.70 8.84
C PHE A 92 7.77 2.93 7.36
N GLU A 93 7.04 2.27 6.49
CA GLU A 93 7.20 2.47 5.05
C GLU A 93 6.05 3.29 4.47
N ARG A 94 6.35 3.97 3.36
CA ARG A 94 5.36 4.71 2.59
C ARG A 94 5.43 4.32 1.12
N THR A 95 4.34 3.76 0.62
CA THR A 95 4.20 3.37 -0.78
C THR A 95 3.33 4.38 -1.51
N LEU A 96 3.80 4.86 -2.67
CA LEU A 96 3.06 5.74 -3.56
C LEU A 96 3.02 5.15 -4.96
N ILE A 97 1.81 4.87 -5.47
CA ILE A 97 1.60 4.35 -6.82
C ILE A 97 0.71 5.31 -7.60
N ILE A 98 1.20 5.75 -8.75
CA ILE A 98 0.50 6.66 -9.64
C ILE A 98 0.32 5.97 -10.99
N ALA A 99 -0.91 5.75 -11.39
CA ALA A 99 -1.27 5.31 -12.74
C ALA A 99 -1.79 6.52 -13.52
N ASP A 100 -1.02 6.97 -14.51
CA ASP A 100 -1.42 8.07 -15.37
C ASP A 100 -2.53 7.62 -16.33
N LYS A 101 -3.08 8.52 -17.12
CA LYS A 101 -4.25 8.27 -17.97
C LYS A 101 -4.09 7.02 -18.84
N LYS A 102 -5.16 6.22 -18.90
CA LYS A 102 -5.23 4.99 -19.72
C LYS A 102 -4.15 3.95 -19.42
N SER A 103 -3.55 4.02 -18.24
CA SER A 103 -2.49 3.10 -17.82
C SER A 103 -3.03 1.97 -16.95
N TYR A 104 -2.20 0.92 -16.79
CA TYR A 104 -2.53 -0.23 -15.96
C TYR A 104 -1.32 -0.72 -15.20
N VAL A 105 -1.51 -1.08 -13.94
CA VAL A 105 -0.52 -1.77 -13.13
C VAL A 105 -1.15 -2.80 -12.19
N SER A 106 -0.50 -3.96 -12.06
CA SER A 106 -0.71 -4.92 -10.97
C SER A 106 0.48 -4.86 -10.03
N TYR A 107 0.20 -4.71 -8.73
CA TYR A 107 1.22 -4.60 -7.70
C TYR A 107 0.91 -5.57 -6.55
N LEU A 108 1.92 -6.33 -6.14
CA LEU A 108 1.84 -7.29 -5.03
C LEU A 108 2.77 -6.87 -3.89
N GLU A 109 2.23 -6.75 -2.70
CA GLU A 109 2.98 -6.52 -1.47
C GLU A 109 2.99 -7.78 -0.62
N GLY A 110 4.17 -8.26 -0.29
CA GLY A 110 4.39 -9.35 0.65
C GLY A 110 5.06 -8.84 1.93
N CYS A 111 4.53 -9.22 3.09
CA CYS A 111 5.05 -8.78 4.38
C CYS A 111 5.23 -9.94 5.33
N THR A 112 6.40 -10.03 5.98
CA THR A 112 6.67 -11.02 7.03
C THR A 112 7.58 -10.48 8.13
N ALA A 113 7.55 -11.13 9.29
CA ALA A 113 8.51 -10.93 10.37
C ALA A 113 8.88 -12.26 11.04
N PRO A 114 10.10 -12.41 11.58
CA PRO A 114 10.47 -13.57 12.38
C PRO A 114 9.74 -13.59 13.72
N MET A 115 9.69 -14.76 14.35
CA MET A 115 9.13 -14.94 15.68
C MET A 115 10.01 -14.28 16.74
N ARG A 116 9.39 -13.45 17.61
CA ARG A 116 10.07 -12.75 18.70
C ARG A 116 9.15 -12.58 19.91
N ASP A 117 9.71 -12.65 21.10
CA ASP A 117 8.99 -12.51 22.38
C ASP A 117 8.61 -11.04 22.70
N THR A 118 8.93 -10.11 21.82
CA THR A 118 8.63 -8.69 21.99
C THR A 118 7.63 -8.23 20.94
N HIS A 119 6.78 -7.27 21.30
CA HIS A 119 5.91 -6.61 20.34
C HIS A 119 6.71 -5.69 19.43
N GLN A 120 6.36 -5.68 18.15
CA GLN A 120 6.94 -4.75 17.17
C GLN A 120 5.82 -4.04 16.41
N LEU A 121 6.04 -2.77 16.11
CA LEU A 121 5.08 -1.94 15.38
C LEU A 121 5.40 -1.95 13.89
N HIS A 122 4.40 -2.29 13.08
CA HIS A 122 4.37 -2.03 11.65
C HIS A 122 3.31 -0.96 11.38
N ALA A 123 3.72 0.22 10.96
CA ALA A 123 2.82 1.32 10.66
C ALA A 123 3.13 1.86 9.25
N ALA A 124 2.48 1.28 8.26
CA ALA A 124 2.65 1.62 6.85
C ALA A 124 1.59 2.59 6.34
N VAL A 125 1.95 3.34 5.31
CA VAL A 125 1.03 4.15 4.53
C VAL A 125 1.12 3.78 3.05
N VAL A 126 -0.04 3.58 2.42
CA VAL A 126 -0.14 3.33 0.98
C VAL A 126 -1.09 4.34 0.35
N GLU A 127 -0.58 5.04 -0.66
CA GLU A 127 -1.33 6.02 -1.46
C GLU A 127 -1.39 5.57 -2.91
N LEU A 128 -2.61 5.39 -3.44
CA LEU A 128 -2.84 5.07 -4.85
C LEU A 128 -3.55 6.23 -5.53
N VAL A 129 -3.07 6.61 -6.70
CA VAL A 129 -3.68 7.63 -7.55
C VAL A 129 -3.96 7.06 -8.93
N ALA A 130 -5.23 6.98 -9.33
CA ALA A 130 -5.64 6.57 -10.66
C ALA A 130 -6.24 7.75 -11.41
N LEU A 131 -5.64 8.13 -12.55
CA LEU A 131 -6.12 9.18 -13.43
C LEU A 131 -7.13 8.63 -14.45
N ASP A 132 -7.52 9.42 -15.45
CA ASP A 132 -8.60 9.05 -16.38
C ASP A 132 -8.35 7.68 -17.05
N GLU A 133 -9.33 6.78 -16.98
CA GLU A 133 -9.29 5.43 -17.54
C GLU A 133 -8.13 4.55 -17.02
N ALA A 134 -7.43 5.00 -15.97
CA ALA A 134 -6.35 4.23 -15.36
C ALA A 134 -6.89 3.13 -14.44
N SER A 135 -6.14 2.03 -14.33
CA SER A 135 -6.52 0.91 -13.46
C SER A 135 -5.34 0.42 -12.63
N ILE A 136 -5.53 0.31 -11.32
CA ILE A 136 -4.56 -0.23 -10.37
C ILE A 136 -5.15 -1.45 -9.69
N LYS A 137 -4.47 -2.58 -9.81
CA LYS A 137 -4.71 -3.75 -8.97
C LYS A 137 -3.64 -3.80 -7.88
N TYR A 138 -4.04 -3.71 -6.63
CA TYR A 138 -3.13 -3.78 -5.48
C TYR A 138 -3.47 -4.98 -4.61
N SER A 139 -2.54 -5.91 -4.53
CA SER A 139 -2.69 -7.13 -3.76
C SER A 139 -1.73 -7.13 -2.57
N THR A 140 -2.17 -7.60 -1.41
CA THR A 140 -1.30 -7.85 -0.25
C THR A 140 -1.47 -9.25 0.29
N VAL A 141 -0.34 -9.85 0.64
CA VAL A 141 -0.29 -11.07 1.45
C VAL A 141 0.54 -10.74 2.68
N GLN A 142 -0.11 -10.71 3.84
CA GLN A 142 0.54 -10.42 5.11
C GLN A 142 0.49 -11.65 6.00
N ASN A 143 1.68 -12.12 6.38
CA ASN A 143 1.86 -13.24 7.30
C ASN A 143 2.88 -12.84 8.38
N TRP A 144 2.42 -11.99 9.29
CA TRP A 144 3.20 -11.52 10.41
C TRP A 144 3.18 -12.52 11.56
N TYR A 145 4.21 -12.50 12.40
CA TYR A 145 4.24 -13.30 13.63
C TYR A 145 3.12 -12.85 14.59
N PRO A 146 2.26 -13.78 15.04
CA PRO A 146 1.08 -13.44 15.85
C PRO A 146 1.34 -13.33 17.35
N GLY A 147 2.51 -13.70 17.83
CA GLY A 147 2.79 -13.98 19.23
C GLY A 147 2.85 -15.48 19.52
N ASP A 148 3.27 -15.83 20.72
CA ASP A 148 3.36 -17.21 21.19
C ASP A 148 1.98 -17.80 21.59
N GLU A 149 1.95 -19.03 22.06
CA GLU A 149 0.74 -19.71 22.51
C GLU A 149 0.04 -19.06 23.71
N ASN A 150 0.73 -18.18 24.43
CA ASN A 150 0.21 -17.39 25.55
C ASN A 150 -0.16 -15.97 25.15
N GLY A 151 -0.05 -15.61 23.86
CA GLY A 151 -0.32 -14.27 23.33
C GLY A 151 0.80 -13.26 23.60
N LYS A 152 2.03 -13.73 23.91
CA LYS A 152 3.17 -12.86 24.15
C LYS A 152 3.92 -12.57 22.85
N GLY A 153 4.34 -11.31 22.67
CA GLY A 153 5.05 -10.88 21.47
C GLY A 153 4.10 -10.66 20.27
N GLY A 154 4.66 -10.66 19.08
CA GLY A 154 3.92 -10.50 17.83
C GLY A 154 3.88 -9.08 17.30
N ILE A 155 3.38 -8.93 16.09
CA ILE A 155 3.37 -7.68 15.36
C ILE A 155 2.07 -6.92 15.60
N TYR A 156 2.18 -5.63 15.89
CA TYR A 156 1.10 -4.65 15.82
C TYR A 156 1.09 -4.04 14.42
N ASN A 157 0.12 -4.43 13.62
CA ASN A 157 0.04 -4.12 12.20
C ASN A 157 -1.03 -3.05 11.94
N PHE A 158 -0.61 -1.79 11.95
CA PHE A 158 -1.46 -0.63 11.75
C PHE A 158 -1.18 0.01 10.38
N VAL A 159 -2.02 -0.26 9.39
CA VAL A 159 -1.78 0.14 8.01
C VAL A 159 -2.88 1.06 7.49
N THR A 160 -2.48 2.23 7.02
CA THR A 160 -3.37 3.19 6.38
C THR A 160 -3.24 3.09 4.87
N LYS A 161 -4.25 2.56 4.19
CA LYS A 161 -4.28 2.43 2.72
C LYS A 161 -5.43 3.26 2.15
N ARG A 162 -5.12 4.17 1.23
CA ARG A 162 -6.11 5.00 0.56
C ARG A 162 -5.84 5.03 -0.94
N ALA A 163 -6.91 4.94 -1.73
CA ALA A 163 -6.88 5.17 -3.16
C ALA A 163 -7.72 6.38 -3.52
N ASP A 164 -7.25 7.18 -4.44
CA ASP A 164 -8.00 8.26 -5.05
C ASP A 164 -8.20 7.97 -6.55
N CYS A 165 -9.40 7.56 -6.90
CA CYS A 165 -9.85 7.39 -8.28
C CYS A 165 -10.21 8.78 -8.82
N ARG A 166 -9.19 9.58 -9.19
CA ARG A 166 -9.32 10.98 -9.61
C ARG A 166 -9.93 11.11 -10.98
N GLY A 167 -9.61 10.19 -11.85
CA GLY A 167 -9.99 10.26 -13.25
C GLY A 167 -11.35 9.65 -13.54
N VAL A 168 -11.96 10.11 -14.63
CA VAL A 168 -13.17 9.51 -15.21
C VAL A 168 -12.87 8.06 -15.61
N ASN A 169 -13.79 7.12 -15.34
CA ASN A 169 -13.63 5.70 -15.63
C ASN A 169 -12.39 5.05 -14.98
N SER A 170 -11.81 5.66 -13.96
CA SER A 170 -10.67 5.07 -13.25
C SER A 170 -11.10 3.93 -12.34
N LYS A 171 -10.17 3.00 -12.09
CA LYS A 171 -10.47 1.81 -11.30
C LYS A 171 -9.35 1.45 -10.34
N VAL A 172 -9.71 1.13 -9.09
CA VAL A 172 -8.78 0.52 -8.12
C VAL A 172 -9.38 -0.74 -7.55
N MET A 173 -8.60 -1.82 -7.57
CA MET A 173 -8.95 -3.11 -6.98
C MET A 173 -8.00 -3.40 -5.82
N TRP A 174 -8.56 -3.57 -4.62
CA TRP A 174 -7.84 -4.05 -3.45
C TRP A 174 -8.08 -5.54 -3.27
N THR A 175 -7.02 -6.31 -3.16
CA THR A 175 -7.08 -7.71 -2.70
C THR A 175 -6.16 -7.87 -1.51
N GLN A 176 -6.66 -8.40 -0.40
CA GLN A 176 -5.83 -8.62 0.76
C GLN A 176 -6.08 -9.98 1.43
N ILE A 177 -4.99 -10.61 1.81
CA ILE A 177 -4.97 -11.81 2.64
C ILE A 177 -4.20 -11.46 3.90
N GLU A 178 -4.89 -11.47 5.03
CA GLU A 178 -4.35 -11.13 6.35
C GLU A 178 -4.32 -12.40 7.20
N THR A 179 -3.13 -12.84 7.50
CA THR A 179 -2.89 -13.92 8.46
C THR A 179 -1.79 -13.50 9.42
N GLY A 180 -1.85 -13.97 10.65
CA GLY A 180 -0.87 -13.55 11.66
C GLY A 180 -1.18 -12.18 12.26
N SER A 181 -0.14 -11.50 12.75
CA SER A 181 -0.18 -10.33 13.63
C SER A 181 -0.85 -10.58 14.99
N ALA A 182 -0.34 -9.97 16.04
CA ALA A 182 -1.04 -9.96 17.32
C ALA A 182 -2.28 -9.06 17.27
N VAL A 183 -2.11 -7.88 16.67
CA VAL A 183 -3.20 -6.93 16.43
C VAL A 183 -3.10 -6.40 15.01
N THR A 184 -4.19 -6.48 14.25
CA THR A 184 -4.32 -5.85 12.93
C THR A 184 -5.38 -4.77 12.97
N TRP A 185 -5.03 -3.56 12.52
CA TRP A 185 -5.97 -2.49 12.25
C TRP A 185 -5.71 -1.95 10.84
N LYS A 186 -6.64 -2.25 9.92
CA LYS A 186 -6.40 -2.00 8.49
C LYS A 186 -7.70 -1.79 7.72
N TYR A 187 -7.89 -0.58 7.23
CA TYR A 187 -9.04 -0.17 6.46
C TYR A 187 -8.64 0.46 5.12
N PRO A 188 -8.39 -0.33 4.07
CA PRO A 188 -8.25 0.21 2.73
C PRO A 188 -9.51 0.99 2.32
N SER A 189 -9.32 2.11 1.66
CA SER A 189 -10.44 2.91 1.16
C SER A 189 -10.22 3.37 -0.27
N CYS A 190 -11.34 3.64 -0.97
CA CYS A 190 -11.32 4.31 -2.27
C CYS A 190 -12.14 5.60 -2.20
N ILE A 191 -11.55 6.69 -2.64
CA ILE A 191 -12.25 7.94 -2.93
C ILE A 191 -12.61 7.88 -4.42
N LEU A 192 -13.88 7.68 -4.72
CA LEU A 192 -14.41 7.58 -6.07
C LEU A 192 -14.78 9.00 -6.53
N ARG A 193 -13.78 9.73 -7.03
CA ARG A 193 -13.88 11.15 -7.35
C ARG A 193 -14.25 11.42 -8.80
N GLY A 194 -13.64 10.69 -9.73
CA GLY A 194 -13.97 10.80 -11.15
C GLY A 194 -15.33 10.17 -11.45
N ASP A 195 -16.04 10.73 -12.42
CA ASP A 195 -17.31 10.15 -12.87
C ASP A 195 -17.12 8.72 -13.36
N ASN A 196 -18.05 7.82 -13.06
CA ASN A 196 -18.00 6.39 -13.39
C ASN A 196 -16.72 5.67 -12.87
N SER A 197 -16.09 6.19 -11.82
CA SER A 197 -14.95 5.51 -11.21
C SER A 197 -15.39 4.29 -10.39
N GLN A 198 -14.51 3.30 -10.25
CA GLN A 198 -14.82 2.02 -9.64
C GLN A 198 -13.81 1.66 -8.55
N GLY A 199 -14.32 1.16 -7.43
CA GLY A 199 -13.53 0.57 -6.35
C GLY A 199 -13.98 -0.87 -6.09
N GLU A 200 -13.04 -1.79 -6.02
CA GLU A 200 -13.29 -3.19 -5.64
C GLU A 200 -12.46 -3.55 -4.42
N PHE A 201 -13.03 -4.34 -3.53
CA PHE A 201 -12.34 -4.79 -2.32
C PHE A 201 -12.65 -6.26 -2.03
N TYR A 202 -11.61 -7.06 -2.03
CA TYR A 202 -11.64 -8.48 -1.69
C TYR A 202 -10.71 -8.71 -0.50
N SER A 203 -11.22 -9.29 0.57
CA SER A 203 -10.43 -9.52 1.79
C SER A 203 -10.72 -10.87 2.40
N VAL A 204 -9.65 -11.53 2.80
CA VAL A 204 -9.69 -12.71 3.67
C VAL A 204 -8.84 -12.39 4.90
N ALA A 205 -9.43 -12.44 6.08
CA ALA A 205 -8.75 -12.28 7.35
C ALA A 205 -8.96 -13.55 8.19
N ILE A 206 -7.87 -14.13 8.65
CA ILE A 206 -7.89 -15.34 9.49
C ILE A 206 -7.21 -15.00 10.81
N ALA A 207 -7.98 -15.05 11.89
CA ALA A 207 -7.48 -14.85 13.25
C ALA A 207 -7.57 -16.15 14.04
N ASN A 208 -6.60 -16.40 14.90
CA ASN A 208 -6.48 -17.58 15.73
C ASN A 208 -5.96 -17.20 17.13
N ASN A 209 -6.28 -18.00 18.15
CA ASN A 209 -5.85 -17.79 19.53
C ASN A 209 -6.13 -16.36 20.05
N TYR A 210 -5.09 -15.62 20.40
CA TYR A 210 -5.18 -14.26 20.96
C TYR A 210 -5.11 -13.14 19.91
N GLN A 211 -5.11 -13.47 18.64
CA GLN A 211 -5.06 -12.48 17.57
C GLN A 211 -6.32 -11.61 17.55
N GLN A 212 -6.13 -10.33 17.29
CA GLN A 212 -7.19 -9.36 17.12
C GLN A 212 -7.10 -8.75 15.73
N ALA A 213 -8.16 -8.86 14.95
CA ALA A 213 -8.23 -8.29 13.62
C ALA A 213 -9.43 -7.36 13.49
N ASP A 214 -9.15 -6.09 13.30
CA ASP A 214 -10.13 -5.07 12.94
C ASP A 214 -9.81 -4.58 11.53
N THR A 215 -10.54 -5.11 10.56
CA THR A 215 -10.32 -4.87 9.13
C THR A 215 -11.62 -4.68 8.38
N GLY A 216 -11.59 -3.85 7.37
CA GLY A 216 -12.75 -3.53 6.55
C GLY A 216 -12.37 -2.61 5.40
N THR A 217 -13.37 -1.96 4.80
CA THR A 217 -13.16 -0.99 3.72
C THR A 217 -14.10 0.19 3.84
N LYS A 218 -13.73 1.27 3.16
CA LYS A 218 -14.58 2.45 2.98
C LYS A 218 -14.55 2.89 1.51
N MET A 219 -15.74 3.00 0.91
CA MET A 219 -15.93 3.56 -0.43
C MET A 219 -16.60 4.92 -0.31
N ILE A 220 -15.93 5.98 -0.76
CA ILE A 220 -16.38 7.37 -0.67
C ILE A 220 -16.78 7.83 -2.07
N HIS A 221 -18.07 7.96 -2.32
CA HIS A 221 -18.63 8.33 -3.61
C HIS A 221 -18.73 9.86 -3.71
N LEU A 222 -17.97 10.47 -4.60
CA LEU A 222 -17.95 11.90 -4.87
C LEU A 222 -18.34 12.24 -6.30
N GLY A 223 -17.96 11.42 -7.28
CA GLY A 223 -18.28 11.57 -8.69
C GLY A 223 -19.72 11.16 -9.02
N LYS A 224 -20.11 11.37 -10.27
CA LYS A 224 -21.40 10.94 -10.81
C LYS A 224 -21.31 9.51 -11.36
N GLU A 225 -22.47 8.84 -11.48
CA GLU A 225 -22.59 7.52 -12.09
C GLU A 225 -21.63 6.47 -11.48
N ILE A 226 -21.30 6.69 -10.23
CA ILE A 226 -20.58 5.70 -9.42
C ILE A 226 -21.60 4.69 -8.95
N GLY A 227 -21.63 3.54 -9.53
CA GLY A 227 -22.59 2.50 -9.30
C GLY A 227 -22.87 2.18 -7.82
N ARG A 228 -23.69 1.18 -7.59
CA ARG A 228 -24.07 0.70 -6.26
C ARG A 228 -22.95 -0.18 -5.69
N ALA A 229 -22.62 0.01 -4.42
CA ALA A 229 -21.76 -0.93 -3.72
C ALA A 229 -22.44 -2.30 -3.63
N HIS A 230 -21.76 -3.33 -4.07
CA HIS A 230 -22.15 -4.72 -3.85
C HIS A 230 -21.26 -5.30 -2.75
N VAL A 231 -21.89 -5.78 -1.71
CA VAL A 231 -21.24 -6.44 -0.58
C VAL A 231 -21.49 -7.94 -0.66
#